data_eb5e84c8b2c0469f339acac0e79bf7a2
#
_entry.id   eb5e84c8b2c0469f339acac0e79bf7a2
#
_cell.length_a   1.000
_cell.length_b   1.000
_cell.length_c   1.000
_cell.angle_alpha   90.00
_cell.angle_beta   90.00
_cell.angle_gamma   90.00
#
_symmetry.space_group_name_H-M   'P 1'
#
loop_
_entity.id
_entity.type
_entity.pdbx_description
1 polymer ?
#
loop_
_entity_poly.entity_id
_entity_poly.type
_entity_poly.pdbx_seq_one_letter_code
_entity_poly.pdbx_strand_id
1 'polypeptide(L)'
;MELSLIRGIVPQTVFGVTAVAALVLLIGLVVGKRNRARRMHPLIVSLIVAVAAGAVGLLAAWLVSDVFMAFGVSLGWPVIFTIAGGIAAVGFVIASAVIVQGLRRVVAIILVPLILVSTALGVDSIYGEYQTIGNLVGYSPYASLSSVKVHESAMSVDQWRKRAQRNDLPDMPQTGKVLTATIPNTKSNFAARPAMIYLPPAALSEMPPTLPVMELMAGQPEPPYRRGQHRGNDGLVCGQA
;
A
#
# COMPACT_ATOMS: atom_id res chain seq x y z
N MET A 1 14.59 1.26 -10.21
CA MET A 1 14.33 2.28 -9.17
C MET A 1 12.98 1.96 -8.54
N GLU A 2 12.99 1.27 -7.41
CA GLU A 2 11.77 0.95 -6.69
C GLU A 2 11.44 2.11 -5.72
N LEU A 3 10.71 3.10 -6.23
CA LEU A 3 10.21 4.18 -5.39
C LEU A 3 9.05 3.64 -4.55
N SER A 4 9.27 3.52 -3.23
CA SER A 4 8.23 3.08 -2.29
C SER A 4 7.14 4.14 -2.15
N LEU A 5 5.88 3.73 -2.26
CA LEU A 5 4.69 4.56 -2.07
C LEU A 5 4.24 4.63 -0.60
N ILE A 6 4.67 3.66 0.23
CA ILE A 6 4.23 3.55 1.63
C ILE A 6 5.29 4.07 2.59
N ARG A 7 6.57 3.75 2.33
CA ARG A 7 7.70 4.14 3.16
C ARG A 7 8.79 4.75 2.30
N GLY A 8 9.16 6.00 2.55
CA GLY A 8 10.24 6.66 1.82
C GLY A 8 9.96 8.11 1.46
N ILE A 9 10.73 8.63 0.52
CA ILE A 9 10.71 10.04 0.14
C ILE A 9 9.38 10.43 -0.52
N VAL A 10 8.76 9.55 -1.33
CA VAL A 10 7.55 9.86 -2.11
C VAL A 10 6.36 10.26 -1.23
N PRO A 11 5.87 9.43 -0.27
CA PRO A 11 4.76 9.83 0.56
C PRO A 11 5.12 11.04 1.45
N GLN A 12 6.34 11.10 1.98
CA GLN A 12 6.79 12.23 2.80
C GLN A 12 6.77 13.55 2.02
N THR A 13 7.22 13.54 0.76
CA THR A 13 7.17 14.73 -0.09
C THR A 13 5.74 15.12 -0.46
N VAL A 14 4.87 14.18 -0.82
CA VAL A 14 3.47 14.47 -1.14
C VAL A 14 2.75 15.05 0.07
N PHE A 15 2.85 14.43 1.24
CA PHE A 15 2.24 14.95 2.46
C PHE A 15 2.86 16.28 2.89
N GLY A 16 4.18 16.43 2.79
CA GLY A 16 4.88 17.67 3.12
C GLY A 16 4.46 18.83 2.21
N VAL A 17 4.43 18.62 0.90
CA VAL A 17 4.00 19.64 -0.07
C VAL A 17 2.54 20.00 0.13
N THR A 18 1.67 19.00 0.39
CA THR A 18 0.25 19.23 0.69
C THR A 18 0.08 20.07 1.96
N ALA A 19 0.81 19.75 3.02
CA ALA A 19 0.76 20.49 4.27
C ALA A 19 1.26 21.93 4.12
N VAL A 20 2.37 22.14 3.42
CA VAL A 20 2.93 23.48 3.15
C VAL A 20 1.95 24.30 2.30
N ALA A 21 1.39 23.74 1.24
CA ALA A 21 0.43 24.42 0.39
C ALA A 21 -0.86 24.79 1.14
N ALA A 22 -1.35 23.88 1.99
CA ALA A 22 -2.49 24.15 2.88
C ALA A 22 -2.19 25.27 3.89
N LEU A 23 -1.00 25.26 4.47
CA LEU A 23 -0.55 26.33 5.38
C LEU A 23 -0.44 27.68 4.67
N VAL A 24 0.10 27.73 3.47
CA VAL A 24 0.18 28.96 2.65
C VAL A 24 -1.21 29.48 2.34
N LEU A 25 -2.16 28.61 2.00
CA LEU A 25 -3.56 29.00 1.76
C LEU A 25 -4.18 29.57 3.05
N LEU A 26 -3.98 28.92 4.19
CA LEU A 26 -4.51 29.30 5.49
C LEU A 26 -3.95 30.66 5.94
N ILE A 27 -2.63 30.85 5.83
CA ILE A 27 -1.98 32.14 6.08
C ILE A 27 -2.54 33.21 5.14
N GLY A 28 -2.74 32.86 3.86
CA GLY A 28 -3.34 33.76 2.86
C GLY A 28 -4.75 34.21 3.21
N LEU A 29 -5.58 33.34 3.81
CA LEU A 29 -6.90 33.70 4.32
C LEU A 29 -6.85 34.65 5.52
N VAL A 30 -5.87 34.46 6.40
CA VAL A 30 -5.70 35.23 7.64
C VAL A 30 -5.05 36.59 7.38
N VAL A 31 -4.01 36.66 6.57
CA VAL A 31 -3.15 37.87 6.41
C VAL A 31 -3.71 38.86 5.36
N GLY A 32 -4.55 38.39 4.45
CA GLY A 32 -4.93 39.14 3.21
C GLY A 32 -5.85 40.34 3.38
N LYS A 33 -6.40 40.69 4.54
CA LYS A 33 -7.38 41.80 4.69
C LYS A 33 -7.10 42.67 5.91
N ARG A 34 -7.16 43.99 5.70
CA ARG A 34 -6.80 45.04 6.67
C ARG A 34 -7.79 45.24 7.83
N ASN A 35 -9.02 44.68 7.80
CA ASN A 35 -10.03 44.79 8.86
C ASN A 35 -10.30 43.45 9.56
N ARG A 36 -10.12 43.40 10.87
CA ARG A 36 -10.16 42.17 11.69
C ARG A 36 -11.53 41.45 11.64
N ALA A 37 -12.66 42.20 11.65
CA ALA A 37 -13.99 41.63 11.56
C ALA A 37 -14.29 40.96 10.17
N ARG A 38 -13.73 41.52 9.10
CA ARG A 38 -13.84 40.94 7.75
C ARG A 38 -12.88 39.78 7.47
N ARG A 39 -11.87 39.56 8.34
CA ARG A 39 -10.89 38.46 8.18
C ARG A 39 -11.44 37.12 8.64
N MET A 40 -12.23 37.10 9.71
CA MET A 40 -12.73 35.86 10.31
C MET A 40 -13.84 35.22 9.48
N HIS A 41 -14.67 36.03 8.81
CA HIS A 41 -15.79 35.52 8.01
C HIS A 41 -15.41 34.47 6.93
N PRO A 42 -14.42 34.71 6.05
CA PRO A 42 -14.05 33.73 5.04
C PRO A 42 -13.47 32.43 5.61
N LEU A 43 -12.73 32.55 6.71
CA LEU A 43 -12.17 31.37 7.39
C LEU A 43 -13.26 30.53 8.04
N ILE A 44 -14.22 31.19 8.70
CA ILE A 44 -15.36 30.52 9.33
C ILE A 44 -16.21 29.83 8.27
N VAL A 45 -16.52 30.49 7.16
CA VAL A 45 -17.28 29.89 6.05
C VAL A 45 -16.55 28.67 5.48
N SER A 46 -15.26 28.78 5.20
CA SER A 46 -14.47 27.63 4.70
C SER A 46 -14.42 26.48 5.70
N LEU A 47 -14.37 26.77 7.01
CA LEU A 47 -14.37 25.76 8.06
C LEU A 47 -15.75 25.08 8.18
N ILE A 48 -16.84 25.83 8.10
CA ILE A 48 -18.21 25.27 8.11
C ILE A 48 -18.39 24.34 6.91
N VAL A 49 -17.97 24.76 5.72
CA VAL A 49 -18.04 23.91 4.52
C VAL A 49 -17.19 22.66 4.69
N ALA A 50 -15.99 22.78 5.27
CA ALA A 50 -15.12 21.62 5.53
C ALA A 50 -15.78 20.62 6.48
N VAL A 51 -16.36 21.10 7.59
CA VAL A 51 -17.07 20.25 8.57
C VAL A 51 -18.28 19.58 7.93
N ALA A 52 -19.08 20.32 7.16
CA ALA A 52 -20.23 19.76 6.47
C ALA A 52 -19.82 18.72 5.42
N ALA A 53 -18.80 19.02 4.61
CA ALA A 53 -18.26 18.08 3.63
C ALA A 53 -17.68 16.82 4.30
N GLY A 54 -16.95 16.98 5.40
CA GLY A 54 -16.43 15.87 6.20
C GLY A 54 -17.53 15.00 6.81
N ALA A 55 -18.59 15.59 7.32
CA ALA A 55 -19.74 14.85 7.86
C ALA A 55 -20.46 14.05 6.77
N VAL A 56 -20.68 14.65 5.59
CA VAL A 56 -21.24 13.96 4.41
C VAL A 56 -20.31 12.83 3.96
N GLY A 57 -19.00 13.10 3.89
CA GLY A 57 -17.99 12.11 3.53
C GLY A 57 -17.94 10.93 4.51
N LEU A 58 -18.02 11.20 5.81
CA LEU A 58 -18.08 10.19 6.85
C LEU A 58 -19.32 9.30 6.70
N LEU A 59 -20.48 9.93 6.54
CA LEU A 59 -21.75 9.23 6.38
C LEU A 59 -21.74 8.37 5.11
N ALA A 60 -21.28 8.93 3.99
CA ALA A 60 -21.20 8.22 2.72
C ALA A 60 -20.22 7.04 2.79
N ALA A 61 -19.03 7.23 3.34
CA ALA A 61 -18.04 6.17 3.49
C ALA A 61 -18.55 5.05 4.42
N TRP A 62 -19.20 5.40 5.52
CA TRP A 62 -19.81 4.43 6.43
C TRP A 62 -20.95 3.67 5.77
N LEU A 63 -21.85 4.34 5.05
CA LEU A 63 -22.95 3.67 4.33
C LEU A 63 -22.42 2.68 3.30
N VAL A 64 -21.43 3.08 2.50
CA VAL A 64 -20.85 2.21 1.46
C VAL A 64 -20.10 1.03 2.08
N SER A 65 -19.39 1.27 3.19
CA SER A 65 -18.57 0.24 3.86
C SER A 65 -19.40 -0.75 4.67
N ASP A 66 -20.24 -0.24 5.57
CA ASP A 66 -20.84 -1.05 6.63
C ASP A 66 -22.32 -1.39 6.38
N VAL A 67 -23.03 -0.53 5.66
CA VAL A 67 -24.48 -0.75 5.38
C VAL A 67 -24.67 -1.49 4.06
N PHE A 68 -24.08 -0.97 2.98
CA PHE A 68 -24.19 -1.60 1.66
C PHE A 68 -23.17 -2.73 1.45
N MET A 69 -22.16 -2.82 2.32
CA MET A 69 -21.06 -3.81 2.20
C MET A 69 -20.53 -3.94 0.77
N ALA A 70 -20.38 -2.79 0.07
CA ALA A 70 -20.06 -2.75 -1.35
C ALA A 70 -18.75 -3.49 -1.69
N PHE A 71 -17.85 -3.64 -0.71
CA PHE A 71 -16.57 -4.35 -0.85
C PHE A 71 -16.60 -5.76 -0.25
N GLY A 72 -17.74 -6.23 0.23
CA GLY A 72 -17.86 -7.53 0.90
C GLY A 72 -17.26 -7.59 2.31
N VAL A 73 -16.55 -6.56 2.73
CA VAL A 73 -15.94 -6.41 4.06
C VAL A 73 -16.03 -4.96 4.52
N SER A 74 -16.08 -4.73 5.84
CA SER A 74 -15.99 -3.37 6.40
C SER A 74 -14.58 -2.80 6.21
N LEU A 75 -14.50 -1.56 5.72
CA LEU A 75 -13.23 -0.85 5.51
C LEU A 75 -12.51 -0.50 6.82
N GLY A 76 -13.24 -0.49 7.93
CA GLY A 76 -12.70 -0.10 9.23
C GLY A 76 -12.61 1.43 9.42
N TRP A 77 -12.74 1.84 10.68
CA TRP A 77 -12.77 3.26 11.06
C TRP A 77 -11.56 4.10 10.61
N PRO A 78 -10.31 3.60 10.64
CA PRO A 78 -9.16 4.37 10.15
C PRO A 78 -9.30 4.82 8.69
N VAL A 79 -9.81 3.95 7.83
CA VAL A 79 -10.02 4.26 6.40
C VAL A 79 -11.18 5.23 6.23
N ILE A 80 -12.30 5.01 6.93
CA ILE A 80 -13.47 5.88 6.89
C ILE A 80 -13.08 7.31 7.31
N PHE A 81 -12.32 7.46 8.40
CA PHE A 81 -11.84 8.78 8.83
C PHE A 81 -10.84 9.41 7.86
N THR A 82 -9.98 8.62 7.21
CA THR A 82 -9.05 9.12 6.20
C THR A 82 -9.79 9.69 5.00
N ILE A 83 -10.81 8.97 4.50
CA ILE A 83 -11.65 9.42 3.39
C ILE A 83 -12.44 10.68 3.79
N ALA A 84 -13.09 10.66 4.95
CA ALA A 84 -13.86 11.80 5.46
C ALA A 84 -12.97 13.06 5.63
N GLY A 85 -11.77 12.88 6.16
CA GLY A 85 -10.77 13.94 6.30
C GLY A 85 -10.32 14.51 4.96
N GLY A 86 -10.11 13.66 3.96
CA GLY A 86 -9.80 14.07 2.58
C GLY A 86 -10.93 14.91 1.97
N ILE A 87 -12.18 14.46 2.11
CA ILE A 87 -13.36 15.18 1.61
C ILE A 87 -13.53 16.53 2.34
N ALA A 88 -13.31 16.57 3.66
CA ALA A 88 -13.32 17.81 4.43
C ALA A 88 -12.25 18.80 3.94
N ALA A 89 -11.03 18.31 3.70
CA ALA A 89 -9.94 19.13 3.18
C ALA A 89 -10.24 19.68 1.77
N VAL A 90 -10.80 18.87 0.89
CA VAL A 90 -11.25 19.32 -0.43
C VAL A 90 -12.34 20.37 -0.30
N GLY A 91 -13.35 20.16 0.56
CA GLY A 91 -14.41 21.14 0.84
C GLY A 91 -13.86 22.47 1.34
N PHE A 92 -12.89 22.44 2.25
CA PHE A 92 -12.20 23.64 2.74
C PHE A 92 -11.49 24.40 1.61
N VAL A 93 -10.75 23.68 0.76
CA VAL A 93 -9.98 24.27 -0.32
C VAL A 93 -10.90 24.87 -1.40
N ILE A 94 -11.98 24.17 -1.77
CA ILE A 94 -12.95 24.68 -2.75
C ILE A 94 -13.62 25.95 -2.22
N ALA A 95 -14.12 25.94 -0.96
CA ALA A 95 -14.70 27.13 -0.36
C ALA A 95 -13.70 28.29 -0.31
N SER A 96 -12.44 27.99 0.02
CA SER A 96 -11.37 28.99 0.02
C SER A 96 -11.09 29.53 -1.36
N ALA A 97 -11.06 28.68 -2.42
CA ALA A 97 -10.81 29.07 -3.81
C ALA A 97 -11.87 30.05 -4.37
N VAL A 98 -13.10 29.93 -3.89
CA VAL A 98 -14.19 30.86 -4.26
C VAL A 98 -13.96 32.26 -3.66
N ILE A 99 -13.41 32.29 -2.44
CA ILE A 99 -13.23 33.53 -1.67
C ILE A 99 -11.94 34.27 -2.02
N VAL A 100 -10.87 33.54 -2.31
CA VAL A 100 -9.56 34.12 -2.63
C VAL A 100 -9.43 34.47 -4.11
N GLN A 101 -8.55 35.43 -4.43
CA GLN A 101 -8.28 35.90 -5.80
C GLN A 101 -6.78 35.81 -6.14
N GLY A 102 -6.48 35.89 -7.42
CA GLY A 102 -5.10 35.90 -7.94
C GLY A 102 -4.40 34.58 -7.72
N LEU A 103 -3.10 34.64 -7.43
CA LEU A 103 -2.22 33.48 -7.26
C LEU A 103 -2.73 32.48 -6.19
N ARG A 104 -3.38 32.97 -5.15
CA ARG A 104 -3.93 32.14 -4.07
C ARG A 104 -5.05 31.22 -4.56
N ARG A 105 -5.84 31.66 -5.54
CA ARG A 105 -6.88 30.83 -6.17
C ARG A 105 -6.23 29.70 -6.99
N VAL A 106 -5.14 29.99 -7.69
CA VAL A 106 -4.39 28.98 -8.43
C VAL A 106 -3.82 27.92 -7.48
N VAL A 107 -3.22 28.34 -6.36
CA VAL A 107 -2.72 27.43 -5.33
C VAL A 107 -3.85 26.55 -4.77
N ALA A 108 -5.02 27.11 -4.51
CA ALA A 108 -6.17 26.35 -4.03
C ALA A 108 -6.63 25.31 -5.08
N ILE A 109 -6.67 25.66 -6.36
CA ILE A 109 -7.05 24.72 -7.43
C ILE A 109 -6.05 23.56 -7.53
N ILE A 110 -4.74 23.85 -7.47
CA ILE A 110 -3.69 22.81 -7.52
C ILE A 110 -3.72 21.93 -6.25
N LEU A 111 -4.15 22.48 -5.12
CA LEU A 111 -4.21 21.75 -3.87
C LEU A 111 -5.29 20.65 -3.86
N VAL A 112 -6.36 20.79 -4.65
CA VAL A 112 -7.42 19.77 -4.74
C VAL A 112 -6.88 18.41 -5.20
N PRO A 113 -6.25 18.27 -6.38
CA PRO A 113 -5.70 16.98 -6.80
C PRO A 113 -4.61 16.48 -5.85
N LEU A 114 -3.84 17.37 -5.24
CA LEU A 114 -2.80 16.99 -4.29
C LEU A 114 -3.40 16.37 -3.00
N ILE A 115 -4.52 16.91 -2.51
CA ILE A 115 -5.27 16.32 -1.37
C ILE A 115 -5.84 14.97 -1.76
N LEU A 116 -6.40 14.83 -2.97
CA LEU A 116 -6.94 13.54 -3.44
C LEU A 116 -5.85 12.46 -3.49
N VAL A 117 -4.68 12.79 -4.05
CA VAL A 117 -3.53 11.87 -4.07
C VAL A 117 -3.06 11.56 -2.65
N SER A 118 -2.96 12.57 -1.77
CA SER A 118 -2.57 12.35 -0.37
C SER A 118 -3.58 11.45 0.36
N THR A 119 -4.88 11.62 0.12
CA THR A 119 -5.92 10.78 0.72
C THR A 119 -5.83 9.35 0.21
N ALA A 120 -5.62 9.15 -1.10
CA ALA A 120 -5.43 7.83 -1.70
C ALA A 120 -4.20 7.12 -1.12
N LEU A 121 -3.06 7.81 -1.02
CA LEU A 121 -1.86 7.29 -0.37
C LEU A 121 -2.07 7.00 1.13
N GLY A 122 -2.87 7.82 1.82
CA GLY A 122 -3.26 7.60 3.20
C GLY A 122 -4.06 6.31 3.38
N VAL A 123 -5.04 6.06 2.52
CA VAL A 123 -5.81 4.81 2.50
C VAL A 123 -4.91 3.63 2.15
N ASP A 124 -4.09 3.76 1.11
CA ASP A 124 -3.16 2.70 0.71
C ASP A 124 -2.13 2.37 1.81
N SER A 125 -1.70 3.36 2.58
CA SER A 125 -0.78 3.12 3.70
C SER A 125 -1.37 2.26 4.83
N ILE A 126 -2.71 2.24 4.96
CA ILE A 126 -3.43 1.40 5.92
C ILE A 126 -3.53 -0.04 5.40
N TYR A 127 -3.85 -0.21 4.12
CA TYR A 127 -3.97 -1.53 3.49
C TYR A 127 -2.63 -2.10 3.05
N GLY A 128 -1.69 -1.27 2.60
CA GLY A 128 -0.39 -1.68 2.11
C GLY A 128 -0.43 -2.40 0.77
N GLU A 129 -1.43 -2.10 -0.06
CA GLU A 129 -1.64 -2.78 -1.35
C GLU A 129 -0.59 -2.38 -2.38
N TYR A 130 -0.30 -1.08 -2.53
CA TYR A 130 0.64 -0.56 -3.51
C TYR A 130 1.92 -0.09 -2.84
N GLN A 131 2.89 -0.97 -2.64
CA GLN A 131 4.16 -0.60 -2.00
C GLN A 131 5.08 0.21 -2.89
N THR A 132 5.00 0.01 -4.20
CA THR A 132 5.85 0.70 -5.19
C THR A 132 5.01 1.24 -6.34
N ILE A 133 5.54 2.26 -7.03
CA ILE A 133 4.95 2.77 -8.27
C ILE A 133 4.84 1.64 -9.31
N GLY A 134 5.79 0.70 -9.32
CA GLY A 134 5.75 -0.48 -10.17
C GLY A 134 4.47 -1.30 -9.97
N ASN A 135 4.10 -1.56 -8.72
CA ASN A 135 2.88 -2.31 -8.41
C ASN A 135 1.61 -1.61 -8.89
N LEU A 136 1.58 -0.27 -8.86
CA LEU A 136 0.45 0.51 -9.34
C LEU A 136 0.23 0.34 -10.86
N VAL A 137 1.32 0.17 -11.63
CA VAL A 137 1.26 -0.06 -13.09
C VAL A 137 1.35 -1.55 -13.48
N GLY A 138 1.18 -2.46 -12.50
CA GLY A 138 1.18 -3.91 -12.74
C GLY A 138 2.56 -4.53 -12.91
N TYR A 139 3.64 -3.82 -12.61
CA TYR A 139 5.00 -4.35 -12.63
C TYR A 139 5.30 -5.06 -11.31
N SER A 140 5.60 -6.36 -11.40
CA SER A 140 6.09 -7.13 -10.25
C SER A 140 7.61 -7.04 -10.18
N PRO A 141 8.20 -6.67 -9.03
CA PRO A 141 9.65 -6.69 -8.85
C PRO A 141 10.23 -8.11 -8.77
N TYR A 142 9.35 -9.10 -8.63
CA TYR A 142 9.74 -10.49 -8.51
C TYR A 142 9.75 -11.18 -9.87
N ALA A 143 10.80 -11.96 -10.13
CA ALA A 143 10.92 -12.75 -11.35
C ALA A 143 9.81 -13.81 -11.43
N SER A 144 9.40 -14.17 -12.64
CA SER A 144 8.46 -15.27 -12.85
C SER A 144 9.11 -16.61 -12.51
N LEU A 145 8.34 -17.52 -11.94
CA LEU A 145 8.79 -18.91 -11.70
C LEU A 145 9.31 -19.57 -12.97
N SER A 146 8.71 -19.26 -14.13
CA SER A 146 9.15 -19.77 -15.44
C SER A 146 10.55 -19.30 -15.86
N SER A 147 11.07 -18.24 -15.26
CA SER A 147 12.41 -17.72 -15.55
C SER A 147 13.53 -18.41 -14.76
N VAL A 148 13.19 -19.25 -13.80
CA VAL A 148 14.14 -19.97 -12.94
C VAL A 148 14.08 -21.44 -13.26
N LYS A 149 15.22 -22.06 -13.51
CA LYS A 149 15.31 -23.53 -13.64
C LYS A 149 15.12 -24.14 -12.25
N VAL A 150 14.01 -24.82 -12.06
CA VAL A 150 13.74 -25.64 -10.88
C VAL A 150 13.92 -27.09 -11.31
N HIS A 151 14.80 -27.80 -10.64
CA HIS A 151 15.04 -29.22 -10.92
C HIS A 151 13.93 -30.04 -10.21
N GLU A 152 13.61 -31.20 -10.82
CA GLU A 152 12.73 -32.15 -10.18
C GLU A 152 13.34 -32.73 -8.91
N SER A 153 12.50 -33.11 -7.95
CA SER A 153 12.99 -33.69 -6.69
C SER A 153 13.79 -34.97 -6.95
N ALA A 154 15.07 -34.95 -6.60
CA ALA A 154 15.99 -36.05 -6.86
C ALA A 154 16.20 -36.96 -5.64
N MET A 155 15.81 -36.51 -4.44
CA MET A 155 16.03 -37.29 -3.21
C MET A 155 14.98 -37.05 -2.16
N SER A 156 14.84 -37.97 -1.17
CA SER A 156 13.99 -37.82 -0.04
C SER A 156 14.61 -36.87 1.01
N VAL A 157 13.75 -36.34 1.91
CA VAL A 157 14.19 -35.48 3.03
C VAL A 157 15.21 -36.20 3.92
N ASP A 158 15.02 -37.51 4.14
CA ASP A 158 15.95 -38.29 5.01
C ASP A 158 17.32 -38.47 4.35
N GLN A 159 17.36 -38.67 3.04
CA GLN A 159 18.63 -38.72 2.30
C GLN A 159 19.35 -37.36 2.35
N TRP A 160 18.58 -36.27 2.21
CA TRP A 160 19.11 -34.92 2.33
C TRP A 160 19.71 -34.68 3.72
N ARG A 161 19.01 -35.04 4.81
CA ARG A 161 19.50 -34.91 6.19
C ARG A 161 20.78 -35.72 6.41
N LYS A 162 20.83 -36.96 5.91
CA LYS A 162 22.06 -37.79 6.00
C LYS A 162 23.25 -37.16 5.27
N ARG A 163 23.02 -36.54 4.11
CA ARG A 163 24.06 -35.81 3.40
C ARG A 163 24.49 -34.55 4.14
N ALA A 164 23.54 -33.81 4.70
CA ALA A 164 23.83 -32.63 5.52
C ALA A 164 24.75 -32.98 6.70
N GLN A 165 24.47 -34.10 7.40
CA GLN A 165 25.31 -34.59 8.51
C GLN A 165 26.72 -34.95 8.11
N ARG A 166 26.90 -35.32 6.85
CA ARG A 166 28.24 -35.67 6.26
C ARG A 166 28.92 -34.48 5.61
N ASN A 167 28.32 -33.30 5.64
CA ASN A 167 28.79 -32.11 4.95
C ASN A 167 28.94 -32.31 3.41
N ASP A 168 28.08 -33.15 2.83
CA ASP A 168 28.06 -33.58 1.43
C ASP A 168 26.79 -33.10 0.73
N LEU A 169 26.42 -31.83 0.95
CA LEU A 169 25.29 -31.21 0.28
C LEU A 169 25.65 -30.77 -1.14
N PRO A 170 24.73 -30.92 -2.12
CA PRO A 170 24.94 -30.38 -3.45
C PRO A 170 25.04 -28.85 -3.41
N ASP A 171 25.69 -28.32 -4.46
CA ASP A 171 25.86 -26.87 -4.61
C ASP A 171 24.51 -26.17 -4.66
N MET A 172 24.34 -25.11 -3.86
CA MET A 172 23.11 -24.34 -3.75
C MET A 172 23.41 -22.89 -3.38
N PRO A 173 22.54 -21.95 -3.77
CA PRO A 173 22.70 -20.54 -3.38
C PRO A 173 22.54 -20.37 -1.86
N GLN A 174 23.23 -19.40 -1.30
CA GLN A 174 23.14 -19.10 0.14
C GLN A 174 21.78 -18.56 0.58
N THR A 175 21.04 -17.96 -0.35
CA THR A 175 19.72 -17.36 -0.08
C THR A 175 18.67 -17.94 -1.00
N GLY A 176 17.46 -18.14 -0.47
CA GLY A 176 16.30 -18.51 -1.27
C GLY A 176 15.82 -17.38 -2.19
N LYS A 177 14.92 -17.70 -3.11
CA LYS A 177 14.34 -16.74 -4.06
C LYS A 177 12.84 -16.63 -3.85
N VAL A 178 12.34 -15.39 -3.92
CA VAL A 178 10.91 -15.10 -4.02
C VAL A 178 10.56 -14.89 -5.49
N LEU A 179 9.57 -15.61 -5.97
CA LEU A 179 9.16 -15.63 -7.37
C LEU A 179 7.65 -15.43 -7.46
N THR A 180 7.16 -15.06 -8.62
CA THR A 180 5.71 -14.99 -8.89
C THR A 180 5.31 -16.10 -9.86
N ALA A 181 4.14 -16.68 -9.62
CA ALA A 181 3.53 -17.67 -10.51
C ALA A 181 2.05 -17.37 -10.73
N THR A 182 1.61 -17.45 -11.97
CA THR A 182 0.19 -17.41 -12.29
C THR A 182 -0.35 -18.84 -12.22
N ILE A 183 -1.25 -19.07 -11.25
CA ILE A 183 -1.94 -20.35 -11.11
C ILE A 183 -3.19 -20.28 -12.00
N PRO A 184 -3.27 -21.12 -13.05
CA PRO A 184 -4.40 -21.08 -13.96
C PRO A 184 -5.68 -21.53 -13.26
N ASN A 185 -6.73 -20.77 -13.45
CA ASN A 185 -8.04 -21.07 -12.94
C ASN A 185 -8.82 -21.88 -13.97
N THR A 186 -8.93 -23.19 -13.75
CA THR A 186 -9.57 -24.12 -14.71
C THR A 186 -11.05 -24.35 -14.45
N LYS A 187 -11.59 -23.98 -13.29
CA LYS A 187 -12.98 -24.33 -12.89
C LYS A 187 -13.83 -23.16 -12.42
N SER A 188 -13.26 -22.09 -11.92
CA SER A 188 -13.98 -20.90 -11.51
C SER A 188 -13.56 -19.71 -12.38
N ASN A 189 -14.47 -18.80 -12.71
CA ASN A 189 -14.14 -17.58 -13.47
C ASN A 189 -13.47 -16.50 -12.60
N PHE A 190 -12.85 -16.89 -11.50
CA PHE A 190 -12.19 -15.97 -10.59
C PHE A 190 -10.81 -15.56 -11.12
N ALA A 191 -10.62 -14.29 -11.39
CA ALA A 191 -9.32 -13.74 -11.79
C ALA A 191 -8.42 -13.66 -10.56
N ALA A 192 -7.64 -14.73 -10.30
CA ALA A 192 -6.71 -14.76 -9.19
C ALA A 192 -5.48 -13.88 -9.47
N ARG A 193 -4.98 -13.21 -8.42
CA ARG A 193 -3.68 -12.54 -8.48
C ARG A 193 -2.56 -13.58 -8.59
N PRO A 194 -1.39 -13.19 -9.18
CA PRO A 194 -0.23 -14.08 -9.18
C PRO A 194 0.16 -14.50 -7.76
N ALA A 195 0.39 -15.79 -7.57
CA ALA A 195 0.88 -16.32 -6.30
C ALA A 195 2.35 -15.96 -6.10
N MET A 196 2.73 -15.68 -4.86
CA MET A 196 4.13 -15.50 -4.48
C MET A 196 4.67 -16.82 -3.94
N ILE A 197 5.78 -17.28 -4.50
CA ILE A 197 6.41 -18.55 -4.15
C ILE A 197 7.81 -18.26 -3.61
N TYR A 198 8.07 -18.69 -2.39
CA TYR A 198 9.42 -18.71 -1.83
C TYR A 198 10.05 -20.08 -2.07
N LEU A 199 11.16 -20.11 -2.79
CA LEU A 199 11.99 -21.29 -2.97
C LEU A 199 13.20 -21.18 -2.03
N PRO A 200 13.33 -22.09 -1.05
CA PRO A 200 14.51 -22.12 -0.19
C PRO A 200 15.76 -22.55 -0.98
N PRO A 201 16.99 -22.31 -0.47
CA PRO A 201 18.22 -22.70 -1.13
C PRO A 201 18.25 -24.16 -1.59
N ALA A 202 17.74 -25.07 -0.75
CA ALA A 202 17.66 -26.49 -1.05
C ALA A 202 16.83 -26.81 -2.32
N ALA A 203 15.73 -26.04 -2.56
CA ALA A 203 14.91 -26.21 -3.75
C ALA A 203 15.58 -25.71 -5.03
N LEU A 204 16.61 -24.88 -4.89
CA LEU A 204 17.38 -24.29 -5.98
C LEU A 204 18.68 -25.07 -6.28
N SER A 205 18.94 -26.16 -5.55
CA SER A 205 20.10 -27.04 -5.80
C SER A 205 19.90 -27.88 -7.05
N GLU A 206 20.99 -28.45 -7.59
CA GLU A 206 20.92 -29.35 -8.73
C GLU A 206 20.18 -30.67 -8.44
N MET A 207 20.15 -31.09 -7.18
CA MET A 207 19.44 -32.29 -6.72
C MET A 207 18.56 -31.96 -5.53
N PRO A 208 17.42 -31.27 -5.72
CA PRO A 208 16.59 -30.81 -4.63
C PRO A 208 15.91 -31.97 -3.91
N PRO A 209 15.74 -31.87 -2.57
CA PRO A 209 14.93 -32.81 -1.83
C PRO A 209 13.43 -32.61 -2.09
N THR A 210 12.63 -33.64 -1.77
CA THR A 210 11.17 -33.51 -1.73
C THR A 210 10.78 -32.65 -0.54
N LEU A 211 10.52 -31.35 -0.78
CA LEU A 211 10.17 -30.40 0.25
C LEU A 211 8.67 -30.39 0.51
N PRO A 212 8.23 -30.21 1.78
CA PRO A 212 6.83 -29.94 2.08
C PRO A 212 6.40 -28.57 1.54
N VAL A 213 5.18 -28.48 1.05
CA VAL A 213 4.57 -27.22 0.62
C VAL A 213 3.80 -26.62 1.79
N MET A 214 4.05 -25.35 2.08
CA MET A 214 3.26 -24.57 3.03
C MET A 214 2.52 -23.47 2.27
N GLU A 215 1.20 -23.53 2.26
CA GLU A 215 0.36 -22.47 1.74
C GLU A 215 -0.02 -21.50 2.85
N LEU A 216 0.26 -20.22 2.62
CA LEU A 216 -0.09 -19.13 3.53
C LEU A 216 -1.14 -18.26 2.85
N MET A 217 -2.37 -18.37 3.31
CA MET A 217 -3.42 -17.46 2.91
C MET A 217 -3.39 -16.22 3.81
N ALA A 218 -3.26 -15.04 3.20
CA ALA A 218 -3.44 -13.79 3.92
C ALA A 218 -4.92 -13.52 4.08
N GLY A 219 -5.33 -13.20 5.31
CA GLY A 219 -6.66 -12.63 5.55
C GLY A 219 -6.73 -11.22 4.91
N GLN A 220 -7.89 -10.84 4.40
CA GLN A 220 -8.12 -9.47 3.98
C GLN A 220 -8.01 -8.53 5.21
N PRO A 221 -7.42 -7.34 5.09
CA PRO A 221 -6.90 -6.69 3.87
C PRO A 221 -5.39 -6.90 3.60
N GLU A 222 -4.70 -7.79 4.30
CA GLU A 222 -3.25 -7.91 4.15
C GLU A 222 -2.85 -8.66 2.87
N PRO A 223 -2.01 -8.04 1.98
CA PRO A 223 -1.44 -8.74 0.84
C PRO A 223 -0.45 -9.82 1.29
N PRO A 224 -0.36 -10.96 0.58
CA PRO A 224 0.44 -12.13 0.97
C PRO A 224 1.92 -11.83 1.23
N TYR A 225 2.49 -10.86 0.50
CA TYR A 225 3.92 -10.53 0.58
C TYR A 225 4.33 -9.84 1.88
N ARG A 226 3.41 -9.18 2.59
CA ARG A 226 3.72 -8.50 3.86
C ARG A 226 4.15 -9.50 4.95
N ARG A 227 3.57 -10.69 4.95
CA ARG A 227 3.98 -11.78 5.88
C ARG A 227 5.35 -12.36 5.54
N GLY A 228 5.73 -12.40 4.28
CA GLY A 228 7.04 -12.87 3.84
C GLY A 228 8.19 -11.93 4.22
N GLN A 229 7.97 -10.61 4.21
CA GLN A 229 9.01 -9.63 4.55
C GLN A 229 9.37 -9.61 6.04
N HIS A 230 8.40 -9.81 6.95
CA HIS A 230 8.69 -9.90 8.37
C HIS A 230 9.50 -11.15 8.74
N ARG A 231 9.34 -12.25 8.00
CA ARG A 231 10.11 -13.47 8.23
C ARG A 231 11.49 -13.48 7.56
N GLY A 232 11.69 -12.69 6.52
CA GLY A 232 13.00 -12.59 5.86
C GLY A 232 14.04 -11.79 6.65
N ASN A 233 13.61 -10.87 7.54
CA ASN A 233 14.51 -10.10 8.41
C ASN A 233 14.72 -10.73 9.80
N ASP A 234 13.81 -11.58 10.23
CA ASP A 234 13.89 -12.23 11.56
C ASP A 234 14.50 -13.63 11.45
N GLY A 235 15.54 -13.79 10.62
CA GLY A 235 16.41 -14.97 10.65
C GLY A 235 15.68 -16.27 11.01
N LEU A 236 14.77 -16.75 10.15
CA LEU A 236 14.46 -18.17 10.19
C LEU A 236 15.74 -18.91 9.75
N VAL A 237 16.65 -19.02 10.72
CA VAL A 237 17.59 -20.11 10.81
C VAL A 237 16.73 -21.38 10.80
N CYS A 238 16.40 -21.87 9.61
CA CYS A 238 15.94 -23.24 9.46
C CYS A 238 17.11 -24.13 9.88
N GLY A 239 17.07 -24.46 11.19
CA GLY A 239 17.55 -25.70 11.74
C GLY A 239 19.02 -25.99 11.52
N GLN A 240 19.79 -25.59 12.44
CA GLN A 240 20.68 -26.54 13.06
C GLN A 240 19.81 -27.52 13.87
N ALA A 241 19.64 -28.70 13.35
CA ALA A 241 19.39 -29.94 14.04
C ALA A 241 19.82 -31.09 13.13
#